data_e6aeb181d520f2ed996805c17e71cfc8
#
_entry.id   e6aeb181d520f2ed996805c17e71cfc8
#
_cell.length_a   1.000
_cell.length_b   1.000
_cell.length_c   1.000
_cell.angle_alpha   90.00
_cell.angle_beta   90.00
_cell.angle_gamma   90.00
#
_symmetry.space_group_name_H-M   'P 1'
#
loop_
_entity.id
_entity.type
_entity.pdbx_description
1 polymer ?
#
loop_
_entity_poly.entity_id
_entity_poly.type
_entity_poly.pdbx_seq_one_letter_code
_entity_poly.pdbx_strand_id
1 'polypeptide(L)'
;SKADICINLIGILYESGKGNTFENIHSNFVNILSKLCKEYKVEQFIHISALGIDNALDSKYAKSKLKSEINIQENFPLATILRPSVVYSVDDNFTTNFMTLLNRLPIFPLYYNGKTKFTPIHCSDLTDIIFYIISNNIQSKIIDCIGPEIISLKEILKKLLKLINKKRLLVPMPLFFAKISAHIFQIFPKPLLTVDQLKLLKYDNISSGNYKTNF
;
A
#
# COMPACT_ATOMS: atom_id res chain seq x y z
N SER A 1 -14.87 0.61 -27.95
CA SER A 1 -14.17 1.90 -27.73
C SER A 1 -12.71 1.61 -27.46
N LYS A 2 -11.81 2.36 -28.11
CA LYS A 2 -10.38 2.29 -27.89
C LYS A 2 -10.04 3.12 -26.65
N ALA A 3 -9.23 2.57 -25.76
CA ALA A 3 -8.67 3.30 -24.62
C ALA A 3 -7.21 3.65 -24.95
N ASP A 4 -6.84 4.92 -24.78
CA ASP A 4 -5.47 5.37 -25.05
C ASP A 4 -4.60 5.20 -23.78
N ILE A 5 -5.18 5.36 -22.59
CA ILE A 5 -4.50 5.27 -21.31
C ILE A 5 -5.22 4.27 -20.40
N CYS A 6 -4.46 3.40 -19.76
CA CYS A 6 -4.96 2.51 -18.73
C CYS A 6 -4.26 2.80 -17.38
N ILE A 7 -5.03 3.11 -16.35
CA ILE A 7 -4.52 3.31 -14.99
C ILE A 7 -5.10 2.22 -14.08
N ASN A 8 -4.27 1.33 -13.60
CA ASN A 8 -4.69 0.25 -12.71
C ASN A 8 -4.49 0.66 -11.24
N LEU A 9 -5.59 0.98 -10.57
CA LEU A 9 -5.66 1.30 -9.13
C LEU A 9 -6.18 0.12 -8.29
N ILE A 10 -6.48 -1.04 -8.92
CA ILE A 10 -7.14 -2.16 -8.26
C ILE A 10 -6.15 -2.88 -7.34
N GLY A 11 -6.58 -3.07 -6.10
CA GLY A 11 -5.82 -3.81 -5.10
C GLY A 11 -6.65 -4.08 -3.85
N ILE A 12 -6.21 -5.06 -3.07
CA ILE A 12 -6.82 -5.44 -1.79
C ILE A 12 -5.75 -5.48 -0.70
N LEU A 13 -6.13 -5.20 0.54
CA LEU A 13 -5.23 -5.24 1.70
C LEU A 13 -5.36 -6.53 2.52
N TYR A 14 -6.39 -7.32 2.25
CA TYR A 14 -6.63 -8.64 2.86
C TYR A 14 -7.49 -9.51 1.94
N GLU A 15 -7.36 -10.81 2.10
CA GLU A 15 -8.14 -11.78 1.33
C GLU A 15 -9.52 -12.00 1.97
N SER A 16 -10.58 -12.10 1.16
CA SER A 16 -11.94 -12.35 1.61
C SER A 16 -12.72 -13.22 0.61
N GLY A 17 -13.22 -14.36 1.08
CA GLY A 17 -13.95 -15.31 0.22
C GLY A 17 -13.08 -15.97 -0.86
N LYS A 18 -13.72 -16.75 -1.75
CA LYS A 18 -13.01 -17.59 -2.74
C LYS A 18 -12.43 -16.80 -3.93
N GLY A 19 -12.99 -15.65 -4.27
CA GLY A 19 -12.60 -14.88 -5.47
C GLY A 19 -11.66 -13.72 -5.15
N ASN A 20 -11.75 -13.17 -3.95
CA ASN A 20 -11.04 -11.96 -3.55
C ASN A 20 -9.72 -12.33 -2.83
N THR A 21 -8.79 -12.92 -3.57
CA THR A 21 -7.47 -13.34 -3.09
C THR A 21 -6.38 -12.47 -3.68
N PHE A 22 -5.23 -12.39 -3.01
CA PHE A 22 -4.06 -11.68 -3.55
C PHE A 22 -3.65 -12.23 -4.90
N GLU A 23 -3.67 -13.55 -5.08
CA GLU A 23 -3.33 -14.17 -6.36
C GLU A 23 -4.27 -13.73 -7.47
N ASN A 24 -5.58 -13.74 -7.24
CA ASN A 24 -6.55 -13.36 -8.26
C ASN A 24 -6.49 -11.87 -8.60
N ILE A 25 -6.45 -11.00 -7.58
CA ILE A 25 -6.57 -9.55 -7.77
C ILE A 25 -5.23 -8.92 -8.15
N HIS A 26 -4.13 -9.29 -7.49
CA HIS A 26 -2.84 -8.66 -7.77
C HIS A 26 -2.09 -9.36 -8.91
N SER A 27 -2.18 -10.70 -9.05
CA SER A 27 -1.41 -11.42 -10.05
C SER A 27 -2.20 -11.74 -11.32
N ASN A 28 -3.28 -12.54 -11.20
CA ASN A 28 -4.02 -13.04 -12.36
C ASN A 28 -4.72 -11.92 -13.13
N PHE A 29 -5.45 -11.06 -12.42
CA PHE A 29 -6.13 -9.91 -13.05
C PHE A 29 -5.12 -8.99 -13.75
N VAL A 30 -4.01 -8.65 -13.09
CA VAL A 30 -3.00 -7.75 -13.66
C VAL A 30 -2.31 -8.38 -14.87
N ASN A 31 -2.05 -9.70 -14.84
CA ASN A 31 -1.51 -10.43 -15.98
C ASN A 31 -2.45 -10.37 -17.20
N ILE A 32 -3.75 -10.54 -16.98
CA ILE A 32 -4.76 -10.43 -18.05
C ILE A 32 -4.82 -8.98 -18.55
N LEU A 33 -4.93 -8.01 -17.65
CA LEU A 33 -5.03 -6.60 -17.98
C LEU A 33 -3.83 -6.11 -18.81
N SER A 34 -2.61 -6.46 -18.41
CA SER A 34 -1.39 -6.06 -19.13
C SER A 34 -1.33 -6.66 -20.55
N LYS A 35 -1.79 -7.90 -20.73
CA LYS A 35 -1.92 -8.53 -22.07
C LYS A 35 -2.95 -7.81 -22.93
N LEU A 36 -4.12 -7.49 -22.36
CA LEU A 36 -5.16 -6.74 -23.08
C LEU A 36 -4.67 -5.34 -23.46
N CYS A 37 -3.98 -4.63 -22.56
CA CYS A 37 -3.39 -3.32 -22.90
C CYS A 37 -2.46 -3.41 -24.11
N LYS A 38 -1.65 -4.46 -24.21
CA LYS A 38 -0.78 -4.70 -25.37
C LYS A 38 -1.59 -5.03 -26.64
N GLU A 39 -2.55 -5.93 -26.53
CA GLU A 39 -3.40 -6.36 -27.65
C GLU A 39 -4.19 -5.19 -28.26
N TYR A 40 -4.79 -4.37 -27.40
CA TYR A 40 -5.57 -3.20 -27.81
C TYR A 40 -4.74 -1.95 -28.06
N LYS A 41 -3.40 -2.08 -28.03
CA LYS A 41 -2.45 -1.00 -28.32
C LYS A 41 -2.71 0.26 -27.49
N VAL A 42 -2.92 0.05 -26.18
CA VAL A 42 -2.96 1.14 -25.19
C VAL A 42 -1.62 1.88 -25.26
N GLU A 43 -1.65 3.21 -25.29
CA GLU A 43 -0.44 4.03 -25.43
C GLU A 43 0.35 4.13 -24.14
N GLN A 44 -0.37 4.27 -23.00
CA GLN A 44 0.23 4.33 -21.67
C GLN A 44 -0.46 3.37 -20.69
N PHE A 45 0.32 2.58 -19.98
CA PHE A 45 -0.17 1.75 -18.88
C PHE A 45 0.53 2.15 -17.57
N ILE A 46 -0.24 2.64 -16.61
CA ILE A 46 0.23 3.04 -15.27
C ILE A 46 -0.34 2.05 -14.24
N HIS A 47 0.51 1.46 -13.43
CA HIS A 47 0.11 0.52 -12.39
C HIS A 47 0.51 0.99 -11.00
N ILE A 48 -0.44 0.99 -10.06
CA ILE A 48 -0.16 1.29 -8.65
C ILE A 48 0.22 0.02 -7.91
N SER A 49 1.49 -0.09 -7.57
CA SER A 49 2.07 -1.12 -6.72
C SER A 49 2.12 -0.66 -5.25
N ALA A 50 3.18 -0.98 -4.52
CA ALA A 50 3.39 -0.48 -3.16
C ALA A 50 4.88 -0.36 -2.84
N LEU A 51 5.23 0.61 -2.00
CA LEU A 51 6.58 0.83 -1.53
C LEU A 51 7.03 -0.26 -0.54
N GLY A 52 8.30 -0.64 -0.57
CA GLY A 52 8.91 -1.56 0.40
C GLY A 52 8.55 -3.04 0.22
N ILE A 53 7.85 -3.42 -0.85
CA ILE A 53 7.49 -4.82 -1.12
C ILE A 53 8.69 -5.73 -1.35
N ASP A 54 9.80 -5.19 -1.82
CA ASP A 54 11.06 -5.92 -2.05
C ASP A 54 11.64 -6.49 -0.76
N ASN A 55 11.40 -5.83 0.37
CA ASN A 55 11.93 -6.21 1.69
C ASN A 55 11.01 -7.18 2.44
N ALA A 56 9.71 -7.20 2.12
CA ALA A 56 8.68 -7.94 2.87
C ALA A 56 8.33 -9.30 2.24
N LEU A 57 9.33 -10.07 1.83
CA LEU A 57 9.15 -11.34 1.10
C LEU A 57 8.49 -12.46 1.93
N ASP A 58 8.28 -12.30 3.22
CA ASP A 58 7.48 -13.20 4.06
C ASP A 58 5.97 -12.85 4.05
N SER A 59 5.58 -11.73 3.43
CA SER A 59 4.19 -11.32 3.21
C SER A 59 3.65 -11.85 1.87
N LYS A 60 2.44 -12.40 1.89
CA LYS A 60 1.71 -12.81 0.67
C LYS A 60 1.33 -11.61 -0.18
N TYR A 61 0.91 -10.51 0.46
CA TYR A 61 0.62 -9.24 -0.21
C TYR A 61 1.82 -8.75 -1.01
N ALA A 62 2.98 -8.62 -0.37
CA ALA A 62 4.20 -8.14 -1.03
C ALA A 62 4.61 -9.03 -2.20
N LYS A 63 4.61 -10.37 -2.00
CA LYS A 63 4.88 -11.34 -3.08
C LYS A 63 3.93 -11.17 -4.27
N SER A 64 2.64 -10.99 -4.00
CA SER A 64 1.64 -10.84 -5.07
C SER A 64 1.81 -9.54 -5.85
N LYS A 65 2.17 -8.45 -5.17
CA LYS A 65 2.50 -7.17 -5.82
C LYS A 65 3.77 -7.27 -6.67
N LEU A 66 4.83 -7.90 -6.17
CA LEU A 66 6.05 -8.15 -6.97
C LEU A 66 5.76 -9.00 -8.20
N LYS A 67 4.95 -10.06 -8.05
CA LYS A 67 4.53 -10.90 -9.17
C LYS A 67 3.74 -10.09 -10.21
N SER A 68 2.89 -9.15 -9.79
CA SER A 68 2.19 -8.27 -10.71
C SER A 68 3.14 -7.37 -11.51
N GLU A 69 4.16 -6.82 -10.87
CA GLU A 69 5.17 -5.99 -11.54
C GLU A 69 5.95 -6.80 -12.59
N ILE A 70 6.34 -8.02 -12.26
CA ILE A 70 7.01 -8.94 -13.22
C ILE A 70 6.10 -9.21 -14.41
N ASN A 71 4.83 -9.60 -14.16
CA ASN A 71 3.86 -9.85 -15.23
C ASN A 71 3.67 -8.64 -16.14
N ILE A 72 3.64 -7.42 -15.57
CA ILE A 72 3.52 -6.19 -16.34
C ILE A 72 4.76 -5.97 -17.20
N GLN A 73 5.96 -6.10 -16.63
CA GLN A 73 7.20 -5.89 -17.36
C GLN A 73 7.36 -6.87 -18.53
N GLU A 74 6.92 -8.12 -18.37
CA GLU A 74 6.94 -9.14 -19.43
C GLU A 74 5.89 -8.86 -20.54
N ASN A 75 4.67 -8.48 -20.16
CA ASN A 75 3.59 -8.30 -21.11
C ASN A 75 3.57 -6.91 -21.76
N PHE A 76 3.87 -5.86 -20.98
CA PHE A 76 3.84 -4.46 -21.41
C PHE A 76 5.07 -3.69 -20.88
N PRO A 77 6.27 -3.88 -21.45
CA PRO A 77 7.53 -3.30 -20.96
C PRO A 77 7.54 -1.76 -20.87
N LEU A 78 6.65 -1.08 -21.62
CA LEU A 78 6.50 0.37 -21.58
C LEU A 78 5.69 0.88 -20.38
N ALA A 79 5.15 0.00 -19.55
CA ALA A 79 4.37 0.40 -18.38
C ALA A 79 5.20 1.22 -17.39
N THR A 80 4.54 2.15 -16.72
CA THR A 80 5.10 2.87 -15.56
C THR A 80 4.46 2.32 -14.29
N ILE A 81 5.29 1.88 -13.37
CA ILE A 81 4.89 1.30 -12.09
C ILE A 81 5.16 2.32 -10.99
N LEU A 82 4.12 2.70 -10.25
CA LEU A 82 4.23 3.59 -9.11
C LEU A 82 4.16 2.78 -7.82
N ARG A 83 5.11 3.01 -6.93
CA ARG A 83 5.20 2.39 -5.61
C ARG A 83 4.94 3.44 -4.54
N PRO A 84 3.68 3.76 -4.23
CA PRO A 84 3.39 4.70 -3.17
C PRO A 84 3.69 4.11 -1.80
N SER A 85 4.16 4.95 -0.87
CA SER A 85 4.05 4.72 0.56
C SER A 85 2.57 4.78 0.96
N VAL A 86 2.28 4.79 2.25
CA VAL A 86 0.90 4.93 2.71
C VAL A 86 0.29 6.20 2.13
N VAL A 87 -0.79 6.03 1.34
CA VAL A 87 -1.56 7.13 0.78
C VAL A 87 -2.62 7.55 1.79
N TYR A 88 -2.69 8.85 2.08
CA TYR A 88 -3.67 9.39 3.01
C TYR A 88 -4.51 10.51 2.39
N SER A 89 -5.73 10.65 2.86
CA SER A 89 -6.68 11.71 2.48
C SER A 89 -7.72 11.88 3.58
N VAL A 90 -8.72 12.71 3.35
CA VAL A 90 -9.85 12.89 4.28
C VAL A 90 -10.64 11.59 4.50
N ASP A 91 -10.78 10.77 3.44
CA ASP A 91 -11.61 9.56 3.43
C ASP A 91 -10.79 8.27 3.25
N ASP A 92 -9.48 8.29 3.56
CA ASP A 92 -8.66 7.10 3.43
C ASP A 92 -8.98 6.03 4.49
N ASN A 93 -8.69 4.76 4.15
CA ASN A 93 -8.93 3.65 5.06
C ASN A 93 -7.85 3.51 6.15
N PHE A 94 -6.65 4.07 5.96
CA PHE A 94 -5.55 3.91 6.90
C PHE A 94 -5.72 4.83 8.12
N THR A 95 -5.76 6.15 7.90
CA THR A 95 -5.88 7.12 9.00
C THR A 95 -7.26 7.05 9.66
N THR A 96 -8.33 6.89 8.87
CA THR A 96 -9.71 6.81 9.36
C THR A 96 -9.94 5.58 10.24
N ASN A 97 -9.40 4.41 9.87
CA ASN A 97 -9.49 3.23 10.70
C ASN A 97 -8.72 3.41 12.02
N PHE A 98 -7.50 3.97 11.97
CA PHE A 98 -6.77 4.27 13.20
C PHE A 98 -7.50 5.29 14.08
N MET A 99 -8.03 6.37 13.52
CA MET A 99 -8.81 7.35 14.29
C MET A 99 -10.03 6.71 14.94
N THR A 100 -10.75 5.85 14.24
CA THR A 100 -11.90 5.11 14.78
C THR A 100 -11.49 4.24 15.96
N LEU A 101 -10.41 3.49 15.85
CA LEU A 101 -9.87 2.64 16.92
C LEU A 101 -9.38 3.48 18.11
N LEU A 102 -8.62 4.53 17.86
CA LEU A 102 -8.11 5.46 18.87
C LEU A 102 -9.26 6.21 19.59
N ASN A 103 -10.38 6.44 18.92
CA ASN A 103 -11.55 7.06 19.55
C ASN A 103 -12.25 6.10 20.51
N ARG A 104 -12.27 4.80 20.22
CA ARG A 104 -12.98 3.77 20.98
C ARG A 104 -12.14 3.15 22.10
N LEU A 105 -10.84 2.91 21.84
CA LEU A 105 -9.99 2.16 22.77
C LEU A 105 -9.21 3.10 23.69
N PRO A 106 -9.24 2.90 25.02
CA PRO A 106 -8.45 3.70 25.97
C PRO A 106 -6.96 3.37 25.90
N ILE A 107 -6.63 2.13 25.51
CA ILE A 107 -5.26 1.62 25.33
C ILE A 107 -5.12 1.11 23.89
N PHE A 108 -4.05 1.51 23.21
CA PHE A 108 -3.79 1.09 21.85
C PHE A 108 -2.44 0.35 21.75
N PRO A 109 -2.42 -0.86 21.16
CA PRO A 109 -1.20 -1.66 21.04
C PRO A 109 -0.27 -1.10 19.97
N LEU A 110 1.02 -0.98 20.30
CA LEU A 110 2.07 -0.65 19.35
C LEU A 110 2.79 -1.92 18.90
N TYR A 111 2.47 -2.37 17.71
CA TYR A 111 3.20 -3.45 17.04
C TYR A 111 4.61 -2.98 16.69
N TYR A 112 5.61 -3.83 16.89
CA TYR A 112 7.03 -3.49 16.73
C TYR A 112 7.44 -2.19 17.45
N ASN A 113 6.84 -1.95 18.62
CA ASN A 113 7.02 -0.72 19.41
C ASN A 113 6.63 0.57 18.66
N GLY A 114 5.89 0.46 17.56
CA GLY A 114 5.54 1.57 16.69
C GLY A 114 6.73 2.21 15.97
N LYS A 115 7.84 1.48 15.80
CA LYS A 115 9.09 1.99 15.20
C LYS A 115 9.08 1.94 13.67
N THR A 116 8.20 1.16 13.06
CA THR A 116 8.07 1.06 11.60
C THR A 116 7.94 2.44 10.99
N LYS A 117 8.79 2.76 10.03
CA LYS A 117 8.86 4.06 9.37
C LYS A 117 8.04 4.06 8.08
N PHE A 118 7.48 5.21 7.79
CA PHE A 118 6.70 5.48 6.59
C PHE A 118 7.11 6.83 6.00
N THR A 119 6.83 7.03 4.72
CA THR A 119 6.89 8.32 4.02
C THR A 119 5.51 8.63 3.43
N PRO A 120 4.47 8.87 4.27
CA PRO A 120 3.09 9.00 3.81
C PRO A 120 2.97 10.09 2.74
N ILE A 121 2.27 9.78 1.65
CA ILE A 121 1.99 10.70 0.55
C ILE A 121 0.52 11.09 0.54
N HIS A 122 0.21 12.35 0.30
CA HIS A 122 -1.18 12.79 0.15
C HIS A 122 -1.75 12.32 -1.18
N CYS A 123 -3.04 12.00 -1.21
CA CYS A 123 -3.71 11.51 -2.42
C CYS A 123 -3.61 12.49 -3.61
N SER A 124 -3.69 13.82 -3.35
CA SER A 124 -3.50 14.84 -4.39
C SER A 124 -2.12 14.77 -5.03
N ASP A 125 -1.07 14.61 -4.21
CA ASP A 125 0.31 14.57 -4.71
C ASP A 125 0.53 13.33 -5.59
N LEU A 126 -0.05 12.18 -5.20
CA LEU A 126 -0.02 10.98 -6.03
C LEU A 126 -0.79 11.20 -7.35
N THR A 127 -1.91 11.90 -7.32
CA THR A 127 -2.69 12.25 -8.52
C THR A 127 -1.88 13.17 -9.43
N ASP A 128 -1.20 14.17 -8.88
CA ASP A 128 -0.34 15.09 -9.65
C ASP A 128 0.83 14.35 -10.30
N ILE A 129 1.43 13.38 -9.62
CA ILE A 129 2.45 12.49 -10.19
C ILE A 129 1.88 11.71 -11.39
N ILE A 130 0.70 11.10 -11.24
CA ILE A 130 0.05 10.37 -12.33
C ILE A 130 -0.21 11.30 -13.52
N PHE A 131 -0.76 12.47 -13.24
CA PHE A 131 -1.03 13.49 -14.29
C PHE A 131 0.25 13.92 -15.02
N TYR A 132 1.34 14.16 -14.26
CA TYR A 132 2.65 14.50 -14.81
C TYR A 132 3.20 13.40 -15.71
N ILE A 133 3.07 12.13 -15.31
CA ILE A 133 3.50 10.96 -16.09
C ILE A 133 2.75 10.90 -17.40
N ILE A 134 1.42 11.10 -17.38
CA ILE A 134 0.57 11.09 -18.56
C ILE A 134 0.96 12.23 -19.51
N SER A 135 1.02 13.47 -19.00
CA SER A 135 1.27 14.68 -19.79
C SER A 135 2.67 14.68 -20.43
N ASN A 136 3.64 14.04 -19.82
CA ASN A 136 5.02 13.98 -20.33
C ASN A 136 5.37 12.63 -20.98
N ASN A 137 4.39 11.77 -21.18
CA ASN A 137 4.55 10.44 -21.77
C ASN A 137 5.70 9.63 -21.15
N ILE A 138 5.78 9.63 -19.81
CA ILE A 138 6.82 8.90 -19.08
C ILE A 138 6.48 7.41 -19.10
N GLN A 139 7.40 6.60 -19.60
CA GLN A 139 7.24 5.16 -19.78
C GLN A 139 8.44 4.37 -19.23
N SER A 140 8.27 3.06 -19.06
CA SER A 140 9.31 2.11 -18.64
C SER A 140 10.00 2.50 -17.35
N LYS A 141 9.26 2.99 -16.35
CA LYS A 141 9.82 3.43 -15.06
C LYS A 141 9.16 2.71 -13.89
N ILE A 142 9.94 2.48 -12.84
CA ILE A 142 9.46 2.21 -11.50
C ILE A 142 9.80 3.43 -10.67
N ILE A 143 8.81 4.01 -10.00
CA ILE A 143 8.93 5.28 -9.26
C ILE A 143 8.39 5.08 -7.85
N ASP A 144 9.24 5.31 -6.85
CA ASP A 144 8.84 5.36 -5.46
C ASP A 144 8.12 6.69 -5.19
N CYS A 145 6.81 6.63 -4.88
CA CYS A 145 6.00 7.82 -4.58
C CYS A 145 5.95 8.04 -3.07
N ILE A 146 6.69 9.02 -2.59
CA ILE A 146 6.90 9.29 -1.18
C ILE A 146 6.44 10.69 -0.80
N GLY A 147 6.03 10.87 0.45
CA GLY A 147 5.81 12.18 1.05
C GLY A 147 7.11 12.78 1.60
N PRO A 148 7.05 14.05 2.04
CA PRO A 148 8.25 14.83 2.41
C PRO A 148 8.85 14.43 3.77
N GLU A 149 8.11 13.70 4.62
CA GLU A 149 8.56 13.34 5.97
C GLU A 149 8.70 11.83 6.14
N ILE A 150 9.82 11.41 6.76
CA ILE A 150 9.93 10.06 7.32
C ILE A 150 9.35 10.09 8.73
N ILE A 151 8.31 9.32 8.97
CA ILE A 151 7.57 9.31 10.22
C ILE A 151 7.30 7.88 10.71
N SER A 152 7.48 7.63 12.01
CA SER A 152 7.18 6.32 12.60
C SER A 152 5.67 6.11 12.81
N LEU A 153 5.23 4.85 12.87
CA LEU A 153 3.83 4.51 13.20
C LEU A 153 3.37 5.17 14.51
N LYS A 154 4.25 5.19 15.53
CA LYS A 154 3.95 5.83 16.82
C LYS A 154 3.70 7.34 16.67
N GLU A 155 4.46 8.01 15.82
CA GLU A 155 4.30 9.44 15.57
C GLU A 155 3.03 9.72 14.76
N ILE A 156 2.72 8.87 13.76
CA ILE A 156 1.43 8.93 13.04
C ILE A 156 0.28 8.86 14.04
N LEU A 157 0.27 7.84 14.93
CA LEU A 157 -0.79 7.68 15.93
C LEU A 157 -0.88 8.87 16.88
N LYS A 158 0.26 9.47 17.29
CA LYS A 158 0.27 10.69 18.09
C LYS A 158 -0.32 11.90 17.34
N LYS A 159 0.01 12.07 16.05
CA LYS A 159 -0.60 13.12 15.20
C LYS A 159 -2.12 12.91 15.11
N LEU A 160 -2.59 11.67 14.88
CA LEU A 160 -4.02 11.36 14.82
C LEU A 160 -4.73 11.60 16.17
N LEU A 161 -4.12 11.22 17.29
CA LEU A 161 -4.66 11.52 18.63
C LEU A 161 -4.82 13.02 18.86
N LYS A 162 -3.87 13.83 18.41
CA LYS A 162 -3.97 15.29 18.48
C LYS A 162 -5.14 15.81 17.64
N LEU A 163 -5.33 15.28 16.42
CA LEU A 163 -6.43 15.67 15.52
C LEU A 163 -7.82 15.38 16.13
N ILE A 164 -8.00 14.20 16.74
CA ILE A 164 -9.27 13.83 17.38
C ILE A 164 -9.41 14.36 18.80
N ASN A 165 -8.46 15.15 19.29
CA ASN A 165 -8.42 15.71 20.64
C ASN A 165 -8.61 14.66 21.75
N LYS A 166 -7.91 13.53 21.64
CA LYS A 166 -7.95 12.43 22.63
C LYS A 166 -6.57 12.11 23.18
N LYS A 167 -6.55 11.69 24.45
CA LYS A 167 -5.37 11.12 25.10
C LYS A 167 -5.57 9.62 25.26
N ARG A 168 -4.69 8.82 24.70
CA ARG A 168 -4.71 7.34 24.77
C ARG A 168 -3.34 6.82 25.14
N LEU A 169 -3.33 5.70 25.86
CA LEU A 169 -2.10 5.04 26.22
C LEU A 169 -1.65 4.15 25.04
N LEU A 170 -0.50 4.48 24.46
CA LEU A 170 0.13 3.69 23.41
C LEU A 170 1.14 2.72 24.05
N VAL A 171 0.81 1.43 24.07
CA VAL A 171 1.57 0.40 24.82
C VAL A 171 2.28 -0.54 23.84
N PRO A 172 3.59 -0.75 23.97
CA PRO A 172 4.30 -1.77 23.21
C PRO A 172 3.66 -3.15 23.40
N MET A 173 3.36 -3.83 22.29
CA MET A 173 2.78 -5.17 22.32
C MET A 173 3.85 -6.21 21.98
N PRO A 174 4.12 -7.19 22.87
CA PRO A 174 5.01 -8.31 22.55
C PRO A 174 4.51 -9.10 21.34
N LEU A 175 5.44 -9.53 20.45
CA LEU A 175 5.11 -10.19 19.18
C LEU A 175 4.24 -11.43 19.31
N PHE A 176 4.38 -12.16 20.42
CA PHE A 176 3.54 -13.32 20.70
C PHE A 176 2.06 -12.94 20.78
N PHE A 177 1.72 -11.91 21.56
CA PHE A 177 0.34 -11.42 21.68
C PHE A 177 -0.15 -10.72 20.38
N ALA A 178 0.77 -10.04 19.67
CA ALA A 178 0.47 -9.46 18.36
C ALA A 178 0.04 -10.52 17.34
N LYS A 179 0.71 -11.66 17.29
CA LYS A 179 0.34 -12.78 16.40
C LYS A 179 -1.01 -13.38 16.79
N ILE A 180 -1.27 -13.61 18.08
CA ILE A 180 -2.56 -14.12 18.56
C ILE A 180 -3.69 -13.14 18.18
N SER A 181 -3.51 -11.84 18.46
CA SER A 181 -4.53 -10.83 18.13
C SER A 181 -4.80 -10.74 16.62
N ALA A 182 -3.76 -10.83 15.78
CA ALA A 182 -3.92 -10.84 14.32
C ALA A 182 -4.69 -12.08 13.83
N HIS A 183 -4.45 -13.27 14.41
CA HIS A 183 -5.23 -14.48 14.09
C HIS A 183 -6.70 -14.35 14.48
N ILE A 184 -7.00 -13.73 15.62
CA ILE A 184 -8.37 -13.51 16.06
C ILE A 184 -9.05 -12.46 15.16
N PHE A 185 -8.39 -11.32 14.91
CA PHE A 185 -8.98 -10.22 14.14
C PHE A 185 -9.23 -10.57 12.67
N GLN A 186 -8.41 -11.43 12.06
CA GLN A 186 -8.60 -11.82 10.66
C GLN A 186 -9.84 -12.71 10.43
N ILE A 187 -10.48 -13.27 11.49
CA ILE A 187 -11.71 -14.06 11.37
C ILE A 187 -12.92 -13.16 11.04
N PHE A 188 -12.85 -11.88 11.39
CA PHE A 188 -13.94 -10.94 11.12
C PHE A 188 -14.02 -10.57 9.64
N PRO A 189 -15.24 -10.30 9.10
CA PRO A 189 -15.42 -9.93 7.69
C PRO A 189 -14.65 -8.68 7.26
N LYS A 190 -14.42 -7.75 8.20
CA LYS A 190 -13.56 -6.58 8.03
C LYS A 190 -12.47 -6.61 9.10
N PRO A 191 -11.35 -7.28 8.85
CA PRO A 191 -10.31 -7.45 9.85
C PRO A 191 -9.66 -6.11 10.21
N LEU A 192 -9.49 -5.88 11.49
CA LEU A 192 -8.75 -4.72 12.01
C LEU A 192 -7.25 -4.85 11.74
N LEU A 193 -6.74 -6.08 11.77
CA LEU A 193 -5.37 -6.44 11.47
C LEU A 193 -5.34 -7.91 11.03
N THR A 194 -4.60 -8.20 9.96
CA THR A 194 -4.33 -9.57 9.54
C THR A 194 -2.91 -9.99 9.89
N VAL A 195 -2.65 -11.30 9.90
CA VAL A 195 -1.29 -11.83 10.08
C VAL A 195 -0.34 -11.31 9.01
N ASP A 196 -0.83 -11.14 7.78
CA ASP A 196 -0.02 -10.65 6.67
C ASP A 196 0.32 -9.15 6.81
N GLN A 197 -0.65 -8.34 7.26
CA GLN A 197 -0.41 -6.93 7.60
C GLN A 197 0.57 -6.78 8.78
N LEU A 198 0.50 -7.67 9.78
CA LEU A 198 1.49 -7.69 10.87
C LEU A 198 2.91 -7.96 10.35
N LYS A 199 3.07 -8.82 9.33
CA LYS A 199 4.38 -9.04 8.69
C LYS A 199 4.86 -7.79 7.96
N LEU A 200 3.97 -7.08 7.24
CA LEU A 200 4.33 -5.82 6.57
C LEU A 200 4.83 -4.77 7.57
N LEU A 201 4.21 -4.66 8.75
CA LEU A 201 4.64 -3.73 9.80
C LEU A 201 6.04 -4.01 10.38
N LYS A 202 6.65 -5.15 10.07
CA LYS A 202 8.03 -5.46 10.45
C LYS A 202 9.05 -4.66 9.63
N TYR A 203 8.69 -4.26 8.43
CA TYR A 203 9.56 -3.60 7.46
C TYR A 203 9.21 -2.13 7.31
N ASP A 204 10.23 -1.28 7.19
CA ASP A 204 10.04 0.13 6.91
C ASP A 204 9.45 0.32 5.51
N ASN A 205 8.50 1.23 5.40
CA ASN A 205 7.84 1.60 4.15
C ASN A 205 8.39 2.97 3.68
N ILE A 206 9.68 2.96 3.39
CA ILE A 206 10.47 4.12 2.92
C ILE A 206 11.24 3.71 1.66
N SER A 207 11.62 4.70 0.84
CA SER A 207 12.43 4.41 -0.35
C SER A 207 13.80 3.85 0.05
N SER A 208 14.21 2.80 -0.66
CA SER A 208 15.54 2.17 -0.50
C SER A 208 16.63 2.92 -1.26
N GLY A 209 16.27 3.90 -2.11
CA GLY A 209 17.18 4.58 -3.03
C GLY A 209 17.50 3.80 -4.31
N ASN A 210 16.96 2.59 -4.48
CA ASN A 210 17.18 1.78 -5.68
C ASN A 210 16.38 2.28 -6.89
N TYR A 211 15.31 3.02 -6.65
CA TYR A 211 14.43 3.57 -7.69
C TYR A 211 14.39 5.09 -7.61
N LYS A 212 13.98 5.73 -8.72
CA LYS A 212 13.71 7.17 -8.69
C LYS A 212 12.55 7.47 -7.75
N THR A 213 12.63 8.62 -7.11
CA THR A 213 11.52 9.17 -6.31
C THR A 213 10.82 10.28 -7.08
N ASN A 214 9.69 10.71 -6.56
CA ASN A 214 8.93 11.86 -7.08
C ASN A 214 9.52 13.21 -6.68
N PHE A 215 10.64 13.22 -5.93
CA PHE A 215 11.41 14.42 -5.58
C PHE A 215 12.77 14.41 -6.27
#